data_77a400c30e913fcada249463c2f369c9
#
_entry.id   77a400c30e913fcada249463c2f369c9
#
_cell.length_a   1.000
_cell.length_b   1.000
_cell.length_c   1.000
_cell.angle_alpha   90.00
_cell.angle_beta   90.00
_cell.angle_gamma   90.00
#
_symmetry.space_group_name_H-M   'P 1'
#
loop_
_entity.id
_entity.type
_entity.pdbx_description
1 polymer ?
#
loop_
_entity_poly.entity_id
_entity_poly.type
_entity_poly.pdbx_seq_one_letter_code
_entity_poly.pdbx_strand_id
1 'polypeptide(L)'
;MRAIVAEAADQLTWKEVPPIEPDSGEVLIKVSAAGINRADLLQAAGNYPPPPGASQTLGLEVSGTIARVGDGVAQWEVGQQVCALLAGGGYAEFVAVPAGQVMPLPGGVPLHHAAGLPEVACTVWSNLMMTAHLSAGQLLLIHGGASGIGTHGIQVARALGARVAVTAGARNKLDLCAELGAEITISYRDEDFVDRVRSEGGADVILDIMGAKYLDRNVDALATGGRLVIIGMQGGVKGELNIGKLLGKRAGVIATTLRSRPVSGSGSKSEIVAEVVANVWPMIANGEVRPIIGAEFPIEEAHSAHELLASGEVAGKIILRVAD
;
A
#
# COMPACT_ATOMS: atom_id res chain seq x y z
N MET A 1 -9.52 -23.53 11.91
CA MET A 1 -8.38 -22.60 11.89
C MET A 1 -8.64 -21.42 12.78
N ARG A 2 -7.64 -20.64 13.14
CA ARG A 2 -7.85 -19.40 13.89
C ARG A 2 -7.74 -18.17 12.99
N ALA A 3 -8.45 -17.11 13.35
CA ALA A 3 -8.43 -15.81 12.68
C ALA A 3 -8.73 -14.68 13.66
N ILE A 4 -8.37 -13.46 13.30
CA ILE A 4 -8.81 -12.25 14.01
C ILE A 4 -10.28 -12.00 13.65
N VAL A 5 -11.13 -12.01 14.69
CA VAL A 5 -12.52 -11.59 14.61
C VAL A 5 -12.63 -10.18 15.17
N ALA A 6 -13.08 -9.23 14.35
CA ALA A 6 -13.35 -7.86 14.75
C ALA A 6 -14.81 -7.77 15.22
N GLU A 7 -15.04 -7.74 16.53
CA GLU A 7 -16.37 -7.54 17.13
C GLU A 7 -16.72 -6.05 17.23
N ALA A 8 -15.69 -5.23 17.40
CA ALA A 8 -15.72 -3.76 17.33
C ALA A 8 -14.32 -3.25 16.92
N ALA A 9 -14.17 -1.94 16.71
CA ALA A 9 -12.91 -1.34 16.31
C ALA A 9 -11.75 -1.59 17.30
N ASP A 10 -12.09 -1.71 18.56
CA ASP A 10 -11.21 -1.94 19.71
C ASP A 10 -11.22 -3.38 20.23
N GLN A 11 -11.94 -4.29 19.55
CA GLN A 11 -12.08 -5.69 19.96
C GLN A 11 -11.67 -6.64 18.85
N LEU A 12 -10.34 -6.72 18.64
CA LEU A 12 -9.70 -7.66 17.73
C LEU A 12 -9.28 -8.90 18.50
N THR A 13 -9.96 -10.03 18.30
CA THR A 13 -9.73 -11.23 19.08
C THR A 13 -9.32 -12.40 18.18
N TRP A 14 -8.25 -13.10 18.57
CA TRP A 14 -7.77 -14.32 17.90
C TRP A 14 -8.63 -15.51 18.33
N LYS A 15 -9.48 -16.02 17.44
CA LYS A 15 -10.50 -17.04 17.75
C LYS A 15 -10.50 -18.17 16.73
N GLU A 16 -11.04 -19.32 17.12
CA GLU A 16 -11.37 -20.38 16.19
C GLU A 16 -12.52 -19.99 15.26
N VAL A 17 -12.30 -20.24 13.97
CA VAL A 17 -13.27 -20.05 12.88
C VAL A 17 -13.29 -21.31 12.01
N PRO A 18 -14.35 -21.55 11.22
CA PRO A 18 -14.37 -22.67 10.29
C PRO A 18 -13.14 -22.69 9.37
N PRO A 19 -12.62 -23.88 9.04
CA PRO A 19 -11.56 -24.01 8.04
C PRO A 19 -12.08 -23.55 6.66
N ILE A 20 -11.16 -23.09 5.81
CA ILE A 20 -11.46 -22.69 4.43
C ILE A 20 -10.70 -23.58 3.47
N GLU A 21 -11.21 -23.71 2.26
CA GLU A 21 -10.63 -24.44 1.14
C GLU A 21 -10.49 -23.47 -0.04
N PRO A 22 -9.52 -23.67 -0.93
CA PRO A 22 -9.40 -22.87 -2.13
C PRO A 22 -10.46 -23.30 -3.16
N ASP A 23 -11.12 -22.34 -3.77
CA ASP A 23 -11.98 -22.56 -4.92
C ASP A 23 -11.16 -22.81 -6.21
N SER A 24 -11.85 -23.15 -7.31
CA SER A 24 -11.22 -23.25 -8.62
C SER A 24 -10.55 -21.91 -9.00
N GLY A 25 -9.28 -21.96 -9.42
CA GLY A 25 -8.48 -20.77 -9.73
C GLY A 25 -7.82 -20.09 -8.53
N GLU A 26 -7.94 -20.67 -7.33
CA GLU A 26 -7.34 -20.15 -6.09
C GLU A 26 -6.23 -21.06 -5.54
N VAL A 27 -5.42 -20.51 -4.65
CA VAL A 27 -4.51 -21.25 -3.80
C VAL A 27 -4.85 -20.98 -2.34
N LEU A 28 -4.60 -21.96 -1.46
CA LEU A 28 -4.64 -21.80 -0.01
C LEU A 28 -3.21 -21.52 0.49
N ILE A 29 -3.01 -20.39 1.15
CA ILE A 29 -1.73 -20.02 1.76
C ILE A 29 -1.82 -20.28 3.27
N LYS A 30 -0.87 -21.07 3.83
CA LYS A 30 -0.56 -21.06 5.26
C LYS A 30 0.18 -19.76 5.54
N VAL A 31 -0.43 -18.86 6.28
CA VAL A 31 0.07 -17.51 6.54
C VAL A 31 1.22 -17.57 7.56
N SER A 32 2.33 -16.97 7.23
CA SER A 32 3.46 -16.72 8.13
C SER A 32 3.38 -15.33 8.76
N ALA A 33 2.92 -14.35 7.97
CA ALA A 33 2.73 -12.99 8.44
C ALA A 33 1.70 -12.24 7.59
N ALA A 34 1.08 -11.19 8.17
CA ALA A 34 0.21 -10.24 7.50
C ALA A 34 0.72 -8.80 7.68
N GLY A 35 0.64 -8.00 6.63
CA GLY A 35 0.93 -6.57 6.71
C GLY A 35 -0.29 -5.78 7.15
N ILE A 36 -0.09 -4.78 8.04
CA ILE A 36 -1.16 -3.88 8.47
C ILE A 36 -1.26 -2.69 7.52
N ASN A 37 -2.49 -2.32 7.17
CA ASN A 37 -2.81 -1.18 6.34
C ASN A 37 -3.86 -0.27 6.99
N ARG A 38 -3.88 1.02 6.65
CA ARG A 38 -4.88 1.96 7.16
C ARG A 38 -6.32 1.49 6.89
N ALA A 39 -6.52 0.78 5.79
CA ALA A 39 -7.81 0.20 5.41
C ALA A 39 -8.32 -0.84 6.42
N ASP A 40 -7.43 -1.59 7.08
CA ASP A 40 -7.79 -2.55 8.12
C ASP A 40 -8.40 -1.85 9.34
N LEU A 41 -7.81 -0.71 9.76
CA LEU A 41 -8.36 0.12 10.84
C LEU A 41 -9.73 0.69 10.47
N LEU A 42 -9.89 1.15 9.22
CA LEU A 42 -11.17 1.66 8.74
C LEU A 42 -12.23 0.56 8.64
N GLN A 43 -11.85 -0.66 8.26
CA GLN A 43 -12.76 -1.80 8.24
C GLN A 43 -13.16 -2.18 9.66
N ALA A 44 -12.23 -2.30 10.59
CA ALA A 44 -12.52 -2.59 11.99
C ALA A 44 -13.49 -1.57 12.61
N ALA A 45 -13.35 -0.30 12.23
CA ALA A 45 -14.25 0.79 12.64
C ALA A 45 -15.57 0.85 11.82
N GLY A 46 -15.83 -0.08 10.90
CA GLY A 46 -17.05 -0.12 10.07
C GLY A 46 -17.11 0.93 8.94
N ASN A 47 -16.02 1.67 8.71
CA ASN A 47 -15.97 2.78 7.74
C ASN A 47 -15.45 2.37 6.35
N TYR A 48 -15.02 1.12 6.18
CA TYR A 48 -14.50 0.60 4.91
C TYR A 48 -14.87 -0.89 4.75
N PRO A 49 -16.14 -1.20 4.46
CA PRO A 49 -16.61 -2.58 4.35
C PRO A 49 -15.88 -3.33 3.22
N PRO A 50 -15.67 -4.65 3.35
CA PRO A 50 -15.13 -5.46 2.27
C PRO A 50 -16.06 -5.42 1.05
N PRO A 51 -15.50 -5.50 -0.17
CA PRO A 51 -16.33 -5.62 -1.37
C PRO A 51 -17.14 -6.94 -1.36
N PRO A 52 -18.25 -7.00 -2.11
CA PRO A 52 -19.06 -8.21 -2.18
C PRO A 52 -18.23 -9.44 -2.55
N GLY A 53 -18.42 -10.54 -1.81
CA GLY A 53 -17.69 -11.81 -1.98
C GLY A 53 -16.30 -11.86 -1.31
N ALA A 54 -15.77 -10.76 -0.81
CA ALA A 54 -14.53 -10.80 -0.03
C ALA A 54 -14.76 -11.22 1.42
N SER A 55 -13.71 -11.79 2.03
CA SER A 55 -13.72 -12.18 3.45
C SER A 55 -14.03 -10.99 4.36
N GLN A 56 -14.81 -11.24 5.41
CA GLN A 56 -15.04 -10.26 6.48
C GLN A 56 -13.85 -10.15 7.44
N THR A 57 -12.99 -11.16 7.49
CA THR A 57 -11.73 -11.11 8.25
C THR A 57 -10.82 -10.01 7.68
N LEU A 58 -10.17 -9.26 8.56
CA LEU A 58 -9.22 -8.21 8.21
C LEU A 58 -7.99 -8.76 7.46
N GLY A 59 -7.18 -7.85 6.92
CA GLY A 59 -5.90 -8.15 6.31
C GLY A 59 -5.94 -8.17 4.78
N LEU A 60 -5.17 -7.23 4.17
CA LEU A 60 -5.16 -7.01 2.72
C LEU A 60 -3.91 -7.55 2.03
N GLU A 61 -2.98 -8.10 2.80
CA GLU A 61 -1.74 -8.69 2.29
C GLU A 61 -1.16 -9.69 3.27
N VAL A 62 -0.51 -10.71 2.75
CA VAL A 62 0.16 -11.74 3.54
C VAL A 62 1.44 -12.20 2.87
N SER A 63 2.29 -12.90 3.65
CA SER A 63 3.27 -13.84 3.15
C SER A 63 3.08 -15.20 3.83
N GLY A 64 3.51 -16.25 3.18
CA GLY A 64 3.37 -17.60 3.71
C GLY A 64 3.80 -18.67 2.71
N THR A 65 3.30 -19.88 2.93
CA THR A 65 3.61 -21.04 2.11
C THR A 65 2.34 -21.61 1.52
N ILE A 66 2.33 -21.96 0.25
CA ILE A 66 1.18 -22.59 -0.40
C ILE A 66 0.93 -23.96 0.25
N ALA A 67 -0.23 -24.10 0.87
CA ALA A 67 -0.68 -25.33 1.53
C ALA A 67 -1.50 -26.22 0.61
N ARG A 68 -2.30 -25.63 -0.30
CA ARG A 68 -3.11 -26.34 -1.31
C ARG A 68 -3.24 -25.50 -2.57
N VAL A 69 -3.53 -26.18 -3.65
CA VAL A 69 -3.76 -25.58 -4.97
C VAL A 69 -5.14 -26.02 -5.44
N GLY A 70 -6.01 -25.08 -5.80
CA GLY A 70 -7.34 -25.34 -6.34
C GLY A 70 -7.30 -25.77 -7.81
N ASP A 71 -8.42 -26.26 -8.32
CA ASP A 71 -8.53 -26.73 -9.68
C ASP A 71 -8.21 -25.59 -10.69
N GLY A 72 -7.54 -25.98 -11.77
CA GLY A 72 -7.20 -25.04 -12.87
C GLY A 72 -5.99 -24.14 -12.61
N VAL A 73 -5.32 -24.24 -11.46
CA VAL A 73 -4.10 -23.51 -11.17
C VAL A 73 -2.89 -24.38 -11.54
N ALA A 74 -2.07 -23.90 -12.48
CA ALA A 74 -0.89 -24.61 -12.97
C ALA A 74 0.44 -23.92 -12.67
N GLN A 75 0.39 -22.63 -12.26
CA GLN A 75 1.59 -21.80 -12.03
C GLN A 75 2.13 -21.87 -10.61
N TRP A 76 1.45 -22.55 -9.68
CA TRP A 76 1.83 -22.63 -8.28
C TRP A 76 1.87 -24.07 -7.79
N GLU A 77 2.78 -24.37 -6.84
CA GLU A 77 2.95 -25.68 -6.24
C GLU A 77 2.91 -25.59 -4.71
N VAL A 78 2.44 -26.66 -4.06
CA VAL A 78 2.45 -26.81 -2.60
C VAL A 78 3.89 -26.71 -2.08
N GLY A 79 4.09 -25.96 -1.02
CA GLY A 79 5.40 -25.74 -0.40
C GLY A 79 6.14 -24.49 -0.91
N GLN A 80 5.68 -23.84 -1.98
CA GLN A 80 6.29 -22.58 -2.44
C GLN A 80 6.03 -21.45 -1.45
N GLN A 81 7.09 -20.68 -1.17
CA GLN A 81 7.00 -19.45 -0.38
C GLN A 81 6.57 -18.28 -1.27
N VAL A 82 5.55 -17.57 -0.82
CA VAL A 82 4.87 -16.53 -1.59
C VAL A 82 4.47 -15.35 -0.70
N CYS A 83 4.13 -14.23 -1.35
CA CYS A 83 3.30 -13.20 -0.75
C CYS A 83 2.09 -12.95 -1.67
N ALA A 84 1.04 -12.29 -1.14
CA ALA A 84 -0.21 -12.14 -1.90
C ALA A 84 -0.93 -10.83 -1.56
N LEU A 85 -1.57 -10.26 -2.60
CA LEU A 85 -2.50 -9.14 -2.49
C LEU A 85 -3.91 -9.67 -2.25
N LEU A 86 -4.60 -9.17 -1.23
CA LEU A 86 -5.90 -9.67 -0.79
C LEU A 86 -7.00 -8.60 -0.89
N ALA A 87 -8.25 -9.05 -0.84
CA ALA A 87 -9.40 -8.18 -0.59
C ALA A 87 -9.92 -8.29 0.86
N GLY A 88 -9.32 -9.15 1.68
CA GLY A 88 -9.61 -9.48 3.06
C GLY A 88 -9.08 -10.86 3.40
N GLY A 89 -9.13 -11.27 4.67
CA GLY A 89 -8.80 -12.63 5.10
C GLY A 89 -7.37 -12.82 5.61
N GLY A 90 -6.48 -11.82 5.50
CA GLY A 90 -5.07 -11.98 5.82
C GLY A 90 -4.74 -12.19 7.30
N TYR A 91 -5.60 -11.76 8.21
CA TYR A 91 -5.38 -11.94 9.66
C TYR A 91 -5.89 -13.31 10.13
N ALA A 92 -5.36 -14.37 9.55
CA ALA A 92 -5.75 -15.75 9.83
C ALA A 92 -4.59 -16.72 9.65
N GLU A 93 -4.71 -17.95 10.12
CA GLU A 93 -3.73 -19.01 9.88
C GLU A 93 -3.66 -19.43 8.40
N PHE A 94 -4.79 -19.33 7.69
CA PHE A 94 -4.91 -19.67 6.27
C PHE A 94 -5.77 -18.65 5.54
N VAL A 95 -5.44 -18.40 4.28
CA VAL A 95 -6.24 -17.56 3.38
C VAL A 95 -6.28 -18.17 1.98
N ALA A 96 -7.48 -18.19 1.38
CA ALA A 96 -7.67 -18.55 -0.03
C ALA A 96 -7.51 -17.30 -0.89
N VAL A 97 -6.74 -17.41 -1.97
CA VAL A 97 -6.33 -16.28 -2.81
C VAL A 97 -6.44 -16.65 -4.28
N PRO A 98 -7.07 -15.82 -5.13
CA PRO A 98 -6.99 -15.99 -6.56
C PRO A 98 -5.52 -16.08 -7.03
N ALA A 99 -5.19 -17.12 -7.78
CA ALA A 99 -3.81 -17.45 -8.16
C ALA A 99 -3.07 -16.31 -8.87
N GLY A 100 -3.80 -15.43 -9.58
CA GLY A 100 -3.25 -14.23 -10.22
C GLY A 100 -2.93 -13.07 -9.27
N GLN A 101 -3.27 -13.17 -7.98
CA GLN A 101 -2.93 -12.18 -6.95
C GLN A 101 -1.76 -12.64 -6.05
N VAL A 102 -1.19 -13.80 -6.34
CA VAL A 102 -0.04 -14.38 -5.65
C VAL A 102 1.24 -13.96 -6.37
N MET A 103 2.28 -13.68 -5.60
CA MET A 103 3.60 -13.26 -6.05
C MET A 103 4.66 -14.18 -5.46
N PRO A 104 5.72 -14.54 -6.20
CA PRO A 104 6.82 -15.30 -5.63
C PRO A 104 7.49 -14.46 -4.51
N LEU A 105 8.07 -15.14 -3.52
CA LEU A 105 8.89 -14.46 -2.52
C LEU A 105 10.05 -13.73 -3.22
N PRO A 106 10.21 -12.41 -3.08
CA PRO A 106 11.30 -11.70 -3.72
C PRO A 106 12.65 -12.09 -3.11
N GLY A 107 13.67 -12.20 -3.95
CA GLY A 107 15.03 -12.59 -3.52
C GLY A 107 15.59 -11.65 -2.45
N GLY A 108 16.21 -12.23 -1.41
CA GLY A 108 16.83 -11.47 -0.33
C GLY A 108 15.90 -10.92 0.74
N VAL A 109 14.58 -11.12 0.62
CA VAL A 109 13.59 -10.67 1.62
C VAL A 109 13.17 -11.83 2.52
N PRO A 110 13.27 -11.70 3.85
CA PRO A 110 12.74 -12.68 4.79
C PRO A 110 11.24 -12.89 4.60
N LEU A 111 10.76 -14.13 4.72
CA LEU A 111 9.36 -14.48 4.45
C LEU A 111 8.38 -13.58 5.20
N HIS A 112 8.58 -13.37 6.50
CA HIS A 112 7.67 -12.53 7.30
C HIS A 112 7.71 -11.05 6.90
N HIS A 113 8.85 -10.51 6.43
CA HIS A 113 8.92 -9.13 5.93
C HIS A 113 8.24 -8.96 4.56
N ALA A 114 8.19 -10.01 3.76
CA ALA A 114 7.51 -9.98 2.47
C ALA A 114 6.00 -9.72 2.59
N ALA A 115 5.40 -9.96 3.77
CA ALA A 115 4.02 -9.59 4.06
C ALA A 115 3.73 -8.08 3.96
N GLY A 116 4.74 -7.22 4.05
CA GLY A 116 4.59 -5.77 3.95
C GLY A 116 4.77 -5.21 2.53
N LEU A 117 4.88 -6.06 1.51
CA LEU A 117 5.15 -5.63 0.13
C LEU A 117 3.92 -5.56 -0.79
N PRO A 118 2.98 -6.54 -0.81
CA PRO A 118 1.96 -6.63 -1.85
C PRO A 118 1.09 -5.38 -1.99
N GLU A 119 0.56 -4.88 -0.88
CA GLU A 119 -0.35 -3.72 -0.90
C GLU A 119 0.39 -2.44 -1.29
N VAL A 120 1.57 -2.18 -0.72
CA VAL A 120 2.33 -0.97 -1.04
C VAL A 120 2.88 -1.00 -2.46
N ALA A 121 3.39 -2.14 -2.93
CA ALA A 121 3.93 -2.26 -4.28
C ALA A 121 2.83 -2.11 -5.34
N CYS A 122 1.69 -2.78 -5.17
CA CYS A 122 0.56 -2.67 -6.08
C CYS A 122 -0.07 -1.27 -6.06
N THR A 123 -0.21 -0.65 -4.88
CA THR A 123 -0.72 0.73 -4.78
C THR A 123 0.23 1.72 -5.44
N VAL A 124 1.52 1.67 -5.14
CA VAL A 124 2.51 2.59 -5.72
C VAL A 124 2.58 2.41 -7.24
N TRP A 125 2.76 1.18 -7.72
CA TRP A 125 2.92 0.92 -9.16
C TRP A 125 1.69 1.32 -9.95
N SER A 126 0.50 0.86 -9.53
CA SER A 126 -0.74 1.18 -10.25
C SER A 126 -1.04 2.68 -10.30
N ASN A 127 -0.67 3.43 -9.28
CA ASN A 127 -0.95 4.86 -9.23
C ASN A 127 0.13 5.71 -9.92
N LEU A 128 1.41 5.40 -9.70
CA LEU A 128 2.49 6.19 -10.28
C LEU A 128 2.73 5.85 -11.75
N MET A 129 2.75 4.54 -12.09
CA MET A 129 3.12 4.11 -13.44
C MET A 129 1.90 3.92 -14.34
N MET A 130 0.91 3.13 -13.90
CA MET A 130 -0.24 2.79 -14.76
C MET A 130 -1.25 3.95 -14.87
N THR A 131 -1.38 4.80 -13.83
CA THR A 131 -2.37 5.90 -13.80
C THR A 131 -1.74 7.26 -14.09
N ALA A 132 -0.67 7.63 -13.39
CA ALA A 132 -0.05 8.95 -13.53
C ALA A 132 1.03 9.00 -14.61
N HIS A 133 1.53 7.85 -15.09
CA HIS A 133 2.60 7.75 -16.08
C HIS A 133 3.84 8.57 -15.69
N LEU A 134 4.27 8.42 -14.43
CA LEU A 134 5.47 9.06 -13.92
C LEU A 134 6.69 8.66 -14.75
N SER A 135 7.50 9.62 -15.13
CA SER A 135 8.67 9.43 -15.98
C SER A 135 9.94 9.96 -15.33
N ALA A 136 11.09 9.47 -15.78
CA ALA A 136 12.41 9.96 -15.32
C ALA A 136 12.53 11.48 -15.46
N GLY A 137 13.15 12.11 -14.48
CA GLY A 137 13.33 13.56 -14.38
C GLY A 137 12.12 14.35 -13.86
N GLN A 138 10.92 13.76 -13.83
CA GLN A 138 9.75 14.41 -13.26
C GLN A 138 9.80 14.48 -11.72
N LEU A 139 9.15 15.49 -11.16
CA LEU A 139 9.03 15.66 -9.71
C LEU A 139 7.75 14.98 -9.19
N LEU A 140 7.94 13.97 -8.34
CA LEU A 140 6.88 13.32 -7.57
C LEU A 140 6.82 13.91 -6.16
N LEU A 141 5.65 14.39 -5.75
CA LEU A 141 5.36 14.71 -4.34
C LEU A 141 4.57 13.57 -3.69
N ILE A 142 5.05 13.05 -2.56
CA ILE A 142 4.35 12.05 -1.77
C ILE A 142 3.95 12.64 -0.42
N HIS A 143 2.65 12.72 -0.12
CA HIS A 143 2.19 13.05 1.22
C HIS A 143 2.30 11.83 2.14
N GLY A 144 2.88 12.05 3.33
CA GLY A 144 3.15 10.96 4.28
C GLY A 144 4.34 10.09 3.87
N GLY A 145 5.47 10.70 3.52
CA GLY A 145 6.67 10.03 3.01
C GLY A 145 7.22 8.89 3.87
N ALA A 146 7.03 8.94 5.20
CA ALA A 146 7.48 7.89 6.10
C ALA A 146 6.44 6.76 6.33
N SER A 147 5.27 6.80 5.69
CA SER A 147 4.31 5.69 5.72
C SER A 147 4.82 4.48 4.93
N GLY A 148 4.14 3.33 5.03
CA GLY A 148 4.46 2.17 4.20
C GLY A 148 4.41 2.50 2.71
N ILE A 149 3.38 3.22 2.26
CA ILE A 149 3.25 3.71 0.87
C ILE A 149 4.39 4.67 0.52
N GLY A 150 4.68 5.63 1.41
CA GLY A 150 5.69 6.64 1.17
C GLY A 150 7.09 6.07 1.06
N THR A 151 7.49 5.22 2.01
CA THR A 151 8.84 4.59 2.02
C THR A 151 9.06 3.70 0.80
N HIS A 152 8.02 3.00 0.32
CA HIS A 152 8.11 2.20 -0.90
C HIS A 152 8.12 3.09 -2.14
N GLY A 153 7.24 4.10 -2.20
CA GLY A 153 7.13 5.03 -3.32
C GLY A 153 8.38 5.86 -3.58
N ILE A 154 9.07 6.31 -2.52
CA ILE A 154 10.36 7.01 -2.63
C ILE A 154 11.38 6.15 -3.37
N GLN A 155 11.55 4.90 -2.93
CA GLN A 155 12.55 3.99 -3.47
C GLN A 155 12.25 3.62 -4.94
N VAL A 156 10.98 3.27 -5.25
CA VAL A 156 10.57 2.93 -6.62
C VAL A 156 10.72 4.13 -7.56
N ALA A 157 10.24 5.31 -7.17
CA ALA A 157 10.34 6.50 -8.00
C ALA A 157 11.81 6.89 -8.28
N ARG A 158 12.67 6.82 -7.25
CA ARG A 158 14.11 7.04 -7.39
C ARG A 158 14.76 6.04 -8.36
N ALA A 159 14.45 4.72 -8.21
CA ALA A 159 14.98 3.68 -9.08
C ALA A 159 14.58 3.91 -10.56
N LEU A 160 13.44 4.53 -10.80
CA LEU A 160 12.94 4.93 -12.12
C LEU A 160 13.49 6.28 -12.61
N GLY A 161 14.38 6.94 -11.84
CA GLY A 161 15.01 8.20 -12.21
C GLY A 161 14.13 9.43 -12.01
N ALA A 162 13.03 9.35 -11.25
CA ALA A 162 12.23 10.50 -10.88
C ALA A 162 12.84 11.25 -9.67
N ARG A 163 12.62 12.56 -9.59
CA ARG A 163 12.92 13.37 -8.42
C ARG A 163 11.79 13.20 -7.39
N VAL A 164 12.11 13.14 -6.12
CA VAL A 164 11.10 12.85 -5.08
C VAL A 164 11.11 13.95 -4.02
N ALA A 165 9.93 14.55 -3.81
CA ALA A 165 9.61 15.40 -2.68
C ALA A 165 8.64 14.64 -1.74
N VAL A 166 8.78 14.83 -0.43
CA VAL A 166 7.88 14.21 0.56
C VAL A 166 7.47 15.18 1.63
N THR A 167 6.28 14.95 2.22
CA THR A 167 5.89 15.61 3.46
C THR A 167 5.88 14.62 4.62
N ALA A 168 6.39 15.03 5.78
CA ALA A 168 6.25 14.31 7.04
C ALA A 168 6.23 15.29 8.23
N GLY A 169 5.85 14.82 9.43
CA GLY A 169 5.63 15.71 10.59
C GLY A 169 6.71 15.66 11.66
N ALA A 170 7.72 14.78 11.53
CA ALA A 170 8.77 14.62 12.51
C ALA A 170 10.15 14.54 11.83
N ARG A 171 11.17 15.10 12.48
CA ARG A 171 12.51 15.19 11.92
C ARG A 171 13.10 13.81 11.57
N ASN A 172 13.04 12.86 12.48
CA ASN A 172 13.52 11.50 12.24
C ASN A 172 12.83 10.80 11.05
N LYS A 173 11.57 11.15 10.78
CA LYS A 173 10.83 10.64 9.61
C LYS A 173 11.30 11.28 8.31
N LEU A 174 11.61 12.57 8.33
CA LEU A 174 12.20 13.27 7.19
C LEU A 174 13.61 12.75 6.88
N ASP A 175 14.41 12.50 7.93
CA ASP A 175 15.75 11.94 7.79
C ASP A 175 15.70 10.55 7.14
N LEU A 176 14.79 9.66 7.59
CA LEU A 176 14.56 8.37 6.93
C LEU A 176 14.15 8.55 5.45
N CYS A 177 13.24 9.48 5.14
CA CYS A 177 12.85 9.72 3.76
C CYS A 177 14.05 10.16 2.88
N ALA A 178 14.91 11.02 3.41
CA ALA A 178 16.15 11.44 2.72
C ALA A 178 17.11 10.25 2.49
N GLU A 179 17.29 9.39 3.50
CA GLU A 179 18.10 8.16 3.38
C GLU A 179 17.57 7.21 2.30
N LEU A 180 16.23 7.12 2.15
CA LEU A 180 15.58 6.33 1.13
C LEU A 180 15.67 6.96 -0.28
N GLY A 181 16.05 8.22 -0.37
CA GLY A 181 16.32 8.93 -1.62
C GLY A 181 15.33 10.04 -1.97
N ALA A 182 14.55 10.53 -1.00
CA ALA A 182 13.81 11.78 -1.19
C ALA A 182 14.78 12.96 -1.27
N GLU A 183 14.75 13.67 -2.39
CA GLU A 183 15.61 14.85 -2.65
C GLU A 183 15.13 16.06 -1.84
N ILE A 184 13.80 16.16 -1.66
CA ILE A 184 13.15 17.29 -0.99
C ILE A 184 12.30 16.75 0.16
N THR A 185 12.69 17.07 1.40
CA THR A 185 11.94 16.70 2.59
C THR A 185 11.28 17.94 3.21
N ILE A 186 9.98 17.89 3.44
CA ILE A 186 9.16 19.04 3.86
C ILE A 186 8.48 18.72 5.18
N SER A 187 8.78 19.50 6.23
CA SER A 187 8.03 19.45 7.48
C SER A 187 6.70 20.18 7.31
N TYR A 188 5.59 19.46 7.24
CA TYR A 188 4.28 20.10 7.12
C TYR A 188 3.87 20.88 8.40
N ARG A 189 4.66 20.83 9.47
CA ARG A 189 4.47 21.60 10.70
C ARG A 189 5.07 22.98 10.60
N ASP A 190 6.20 23.09 9.88
CA ASP A 190 7.06 24.27 9.90
C ASP A 190 7.14 24.95 8.51
N GLU A 191 6.76 24.25 7.45
CA GLU A 191 6.90 24.71 6.07
C GLU A 191 5.57 24.61 5.30
N ASP A 192 5.36 25.51 4.35
CA ASP A 192 4.31 25.37 3.34
C ASP A 192 4.82 24.53 2.17
N PHE A 193 4.25 23.34 2.01
CA PHE A 193 4.65 22.43 0.94
C PHE A 193 4.34 22.99 -0.46
N VAL A 194 3.32 23.86 -0.59
CA VAL A 194 2.99 24.47 -1.89
C VAL A 194 4.11 25.38 -2.34
N ASP A 195 4.58 26.27 -1.47
CA ASP A 195 5.65 27.21 -1.79
C ASP A 195 6.95 26.45 -2.07
N ARG A 196 7.23 25.44 -1.24
CA ARG A 196 8.44 24.62 -1.40
C ARG A 196 8.47 23.85 -2.73
N VAL A 197 7.35 23.24 -3.12
CA VAL A 197 7.25 22.49 -4.38
C VAL A 197 7.19 23.42 -5.58
N ARG A 198 6.55 24.58 -5.47
CA ARG A 198 6.49 25.59 -6.54
C ARG A 198 7.85 26.19 -6.83
N SER A 199 8.72 26.34 -5.84
CA SER A 199 10.11 26.80 -6.06
C SER A 199 10.94 25.83 -6.91
N GLU A 200 10.51 24.57 -7.03
CA GLU A 200 11.09 23.53 -7.90
C GLU A 200 10.40 23.43 -9.29
N GLY A 201 9.44 24.31 -9.58
CA GLY A 201 8.66 24.28 -10.83
C GLY A 201 7.30 23.63 -10.71
N GLY A 202 6.92 23.10 -9.54
CA GLY A 202 5.71 22.34 -9.27
C GLY A 202 5.91 20.84 -9.43
N ALA A 203 5.00 20.04 -8.87
CA ALA A 203 5.04 18.59 -8.96
C ALA A 203 4.34 18.09 -10.24
N ASP A 204 5.01 17.23 -11.00
CA ASP A 204 4.40 16.55 -12.15
C ASP A 204 3.37 15.52 -11.71
N VAL A 205 3.65 14.83 -10.59
CA VAL A 205 2.75 13.87 -9.97
C VAL A 205 2.68 14.12 -8.47
N ILE A 206 1.47 14.11 -7.91
CA ILE A 206 1.25 14.13 -6.46
C ILE A 206 0.53 12.85 -6.07
N LEU A 207 1.11 12.07 -5.15
CA LEU A 207 0.46 10.93 -4.52
C LEU A 207 -0.11 11.36 -3.17
N ASP A 208 -1.44 11.39 -3.06
CA ASP A 208 -2.14 12.00 -1.93
C ASP A 208 -2.94 10.99 -1.12
N ILE A 209 -2.64 10.93 0.18
CA ILE A 209 -3.38 10.16 1.19
C ILE A 209 -4.32 11.05 2.03
N MET A 210 -4.29 12.37 1.84
CA MET A 210 -5.00 13.33 2.69
C MET A 210 -6.41 13.63 2.18
N GLY A 211 -6.61 13.72 0.87
CA GLY A 211 -7.90 14.03 0.27
C GLY A 211 -8.34 15.47 0.49
N ALA A 212 -9.58 15.68 0.95
CA ALA A 212 -10.26 16.97 0.94
C ALA A 212 -9.45 18.14 1.50
N LYS A 213 -8.78 17.96 2.64
CA LYS A 213 -8.02 19.03 3.32
C LYS A 213 -6.88 19.59 2.47
N TYR A 214 -6.30 18.76 1.59
CA TYR A 214 -5.15 19.15 0.76
C TYR A 214 -5.53 19.42 -0.70
N LEU A 215 -6.78 19.20 -1.11
CA LEU A 215 -7.20 19.20 -2.50
C LEU A 215 -6.81 20.48 -3.24
N ASP A 216 -7.20 21.67 -2.75
CA ASP A 216 -6.92 22.96 -3.38
C ASP A 216 -5.41 23.28 -3.36
N ARG A 217 -4.75 23.01 -2.22
CA ARG A 217 -3.30 23.18 -2.07
C ARG A 217 -2.50 22.26 -3.00
N ASN A 218 -2.94 21.01 -3.18
CA ASN A 218 -2.34 20.09 -4.13
C ASN A 218 -2.46 20.62 -5.56
N VAL A 219 -3.62 21.16 -5.95
CA VAL A 219 -3.77 21.80 -7.26
C VAL A 219 -2.81 22.99 -7.43
N ASP A 220 -2.60 23.78 -6.36
CA ASP A 220 -1.62 24.88 -6.39
C ASP A 220 -0.17 24.38 -6.53
N ALA A 221 0.17 23.25 -5.94
CA ALA A 221 1.49 22.63 -6.00
C ALA A 221 1.80 21.92 -7.32
N LEU A 222 0.77 21.55 -8.13
CA LEU A 222 1.00 20.88 -9.42
C LEU A 222 1.77 21.75 -10.41
N ALA A 223 2.63 21.13 -11.18
CA ALA A 223 3.18 21.68 -12.41
C ALA A 223 2.13 21.78 -13.51
N THR A 224 2.45 22.46 -14.62
CA THR A 224 1.60 22.45 -15.81
C THR A 224 1.59 21.06 -16.45
N GLY A 225 0.41 20.49 -16.66
CA GLY A 225 0.21 19.12 -17.13
C GLY A 225 0.30 18.07 -16.02
N GLY A 226 0.47 18.50 -14.74
CA GLY A 226 0.63 17.61 -13.60
C GLY A 226 -0.65 16.83 -13.25
N ARG A 227 -0.47 15.74 -12.50
CA ARG A 227 -1.54 14.84 -12.08
C ARG A 227 -1.54 14.65 -10.56
N LEU A 228 -2.69 14.92 -9.94
CA LEU A 228 -2.97 14.60 -8.54
C LEU A 228 -3.66 13.25 -8.48
N VAL A 229 -3.05 12.27 -7.83
CA VAL A 229 -3.63 10.93 -7.60
C VAL A 229 -3.97 10.76 -6.13
N ILE A 230 -5.27 10.72 -5.84
CA ILE A 230 -5.80 10.58 -4.48
C ILE A 230 -6.05 9.11 -4.20
N ILE A 231 -5.39 8.57 -3.17
CA ILE A 231 -5.50 7.18 -2.72
C ILE A 231 -5.98 7.05 -1.28
N GLY A 232 -6.23 8.17 -0.61
CA GLY A 232 -6.69 8.20 0.78
C GLY A 232 -7.46 9.48 1.12
N MET A 233 -8.16 9.45 2.27
CA MET A 233 -9.07 10.51 2.69
C MET A 233 -8.86 10.88 4.16
N GLN A 234 -7.62 10.84 4.66
CA GLN A 234 -7.32 11.09 6.09
C GLN A 234 -7.69 12.52 6.53
N GLY A 235 -7.70 13.47 5.61
CA GLY A 235 -8.11 14.87 5.82
C GLY A 235 -9.54 15.19 5.38
N GLY A 236 -10.37 14.18 5.12
CA GLY A 236 -11.78 14.33 4.79
C GLY A 236 -12.16 13.85 3.39
N VAL A 237 -13.47 13.61 3.22
CA VAL A 237 -14.05 12.97 2.02
C VAL A 237 -14.68 13.97 1.04
N LYS A 238 -14.96 15.21 1.46
CA LYS A 238 -15.61 16.23 0.63
C LYS A 238 -14.77 17.51 0.64
N GLY A 239 -14.43 18.02 -0.54
CA GLY A 239 -13.66 19.23 -0.73
C GLY A 239 -14.11 19.98 -1.99
N GLU A 240 -13.83 21.28 -2.04
CA GLU A 240 -14.06 22.12 -3.22
C GLU A 240 -12.87 22.02 -4.17
N LEU A 241 -13.14 22.00 -5.47
CA LEU A 241 -12.16 21.97 -6.54
C LEU A 241 -12.28 23.23 -7.40
N ASN A 242 -11.21 24.02 -7.46
CA ASN A 242 -11.15 25.18 -8.34
C ASN A 242 -10.83 24.75 -9.79
N ILE A 243 -11.86 24.63 -10.61
CA ILE A 243 -11.75 24.20 -12.00
C ILE A 243 -10.90 25.20 -12.83
N GLY A 244 -10.96 26.49 -12.51
CA GLY A 244 -10.14 27.51 -13.18
C GLY A 244 -8.65 27.28 -12.99
N LYS A 245 -8.21 26.89 -11.80
CA LYS A 245 -6.82 26.49 -11.52
C LYS A 245 -6.41 25.28 -12.36
N LEU A 246 -7.26 24.25 -12.44
CA LEU A 246 -6.99 23.03 -13.23
C LEU A 246 -6.85 23.36 -14.72
N LEU A 247 -7.79 24.16 -15.27
CA LEU A 247 -7.73 24.60 -16.67
C LEU A 247 -6.44 25.36 -16.97
N GLY A 248 -6.08 26.32 -16.11
CA GLY A 248 -4.86 27.10 -16.27
C GLY A 248 -3.57 26.25 -16.28
N LYS A 249 -3.56 25.18 -15.51
CA LYS A 249 -2.45 24.23 -15.45
C LYS A 249 -2.57 23.07 -16.43
N ARG A 250 -3.69 22.88 -17.10
CA ARG A 250 -4.01 21.66 -17.87
C ARG A 250 -3.79 20.37 -17.05
N ALA A 251 -4.08 20.44 -15.76
CA ALA A 251 -3.81 19.41 -14.78
C ALA A 251 -4.99 18.44 -14.63
N GLY A 252 -4.72 17.25 -14.09
CA GLY A 252 -5.72 16.22 -13.80
C GLY A 252 -5.81 15.89 -12.32
N VAL A 253 -7.03 15.59 -11.85
CA VAL A 253 -7.27 15.00 -10.52
C VAL A 253 -7.91 13.65 -10.73
N ILE A 254 -7.32 12.60 -10.17
CA ILE A 254 -7.73 11.21 -10.31
C ILE A 254 -7.83 10.61 -8.92
N ALA A 255 -8.89 9.86 -8.64
CA ALA A 255 -9.01 9.09 -7.41
C ALA A 255 -9.06 7.59 -7.76
N THR A 256 -8.37 6.77 -6.97
CA THR A 256 -8.29 5.34 -7.21
C THR A 256 -8.49 4.53 -5.94
N THR A 257 -8.81 3.25 -6.11
CA THR A 257 -8.81 2.24 -5.06
C THR A 257 -8.25 0.94 -5.60
N LEU A 258 -7.53 0.19 -4.77
CA LEU A 258 -6.96 -1.11 -5.17
C LEU A 258 -7.90 -2.26 -4.79
N ARG A 259 -8.41 -2.26 -3.56
CA ARG A 259 -9.17 -3.35 -2.98
C ARG A 259 -10.39 -3.79 -3.79
N SER A 260 -11.16 -2.83 -4.32
CA SER A 260 -12.40 -3.08 -5.08
C SER A 260 -12.18 -3.35 -6.57
N ARG A 261 -10.93 -3.39 -7.07
CA ARG A 261 -10.65 -3.75 -8.46
C ARG A 261 -11.04 -5.22 -8.72
N PRO A 262 -11.45 -5.55 -9.94
CA PRO A 262 -11.77 -6.93 -10.31
C PRO A 262 -10.53 -7.85 -10.12
N VAL A 263 -10.79 -9.15 -10.01
CA VAL A 263 -9.71 -10.16 -9.88
C VAL A 263 -8.90 -10.25 -11.16
N SER A 264 -9.57 -10.28 -12.33
CA SER A 264 -8.95 -10.46 -13.65
C SER A 264 -9.49 -9.47 -14.69
N GLY A 265 -8.83 -9.34 -15.82
CA GLY A 265 -9.15 -8.41 -16.89
C GLY A 265 -8.34 -7.12 -16.81
N SER A 266 -8.67 -6.14 -17.67
CA SER A 266 -7.96 -4.86 -17.72
C SER A 266 -8.20 -4.04 -16.44
N GLY A 267 -7.13 -3.48 -15.86
CA GLY A 267 -7.15 -2.72 -14.61
C GLY A 267 -7.36 -3.57 -13.36
N SER A 268 -7.28 -4.89 -13.48
CA SER A 268 -7.50 -5.84 -12.38
C SER A 268 -6.33 -5.91 -11.40
N LYS A 269 -6.58 -6.56 -10.25
CA LYS A 269 -5.53 -6.90 -9.30
C LYS A 269 -4.47 -7.83 -9.90
N SER A 270 -4.89 -8.82 -10.71
CA SER A 270 -3.94 -9.74 -11.35
C SER A 270 -3.03 -9.06 -12.37
N GLU A 271 -3.55 -8.10 -13.15
CA GLU A 271 -2.73 -7.30 -14.06
C GLU A 271 -1.71 -6.45 -13.29
N ILE A 272 -2.14 -5.78 -12.21
CA ILE A 272 -1.26 -4.97 -11.37
C ILE A 272 -0.18 -5.84 -10.71
N VAL A 273 -0.54 -7.02 -10.21
CA VAL A 273 0.40 -7.99 -9.62
C VAL A 273 1.43 -8.44 -10.65
N ALA A 274 1.01 -8.76 -11.87
CA ALA A 274 1.94 -9.15 -12.93
C ALA A 274 2.93 -8.02 -13.26
N GLU A 275 2.45 -6.78 -13.36
CA GLU A 275 3.28 -5.60 -13.58
C GLU A 275 4.27 -5.36 -12.43
N VAL A 276 3.84 -5.52 -11.18
CA VAL A 276 4.69 -5.39 -10.00
C VAL A 276 5.78 -6.46 -9.99
N VAL A 277 5.43 -7.71 -10.26
CA VAL A 277 6.41 -8.82 -10.32
C VAL A 277 7.42 -8.61 -11.44
N ALA A 278 6.99 -8.11 -12.60
CA ALA A 278 7.87 -7.87 -13.72
C ALA A 278 8.83 -6.68 -13.50
N ASN A 279 8.40 -5.64 -12.79
CA ASN A 279 9.15 -4.39 -12.72
C ASN A 279 9.74 -4.10 -11.32
N VAL A 280 9.02 -4.36 -10.24
CA VAL A 280 9.43 -4.00 -8.87
C VAL A 280 10.25 -5.13 -8.20
N TRP A 281 9.91 -6.41 -8.45
CA TRP A 281 10.65 -7.54 -7.88
C TRP A 281 12.13 -7.56 -8.27
N PRO A 282 12.52 -7.24 -9.52
CA PRO A 282 13.93 -7.06 -9.87
C PRO A 282 14.62 -5.95 -9.07
N MET A 283 13.95 -4.82 -8.82
CA MET A 283 14.50 -3.73 -8.01
C MET A 283 14.73 -4.17 -6.56
N ILE A 284 13.85 -5.04 -6.02
CA ILE A 284 14.03 -5.60 -4.67
C ILE A 284 15.21 -6.57 -4.67
N ALA A 285 15.30 -7.47 -5.64
CA ALA A 285 16.38 -8.44 -5.75
C ALA A 285 17.76 -7.77 -5.90
N ASN A 286 17.84 -6.61 -6.55
CA ASN A 286 19.06 -5.82 -6.71
C ASN A 286 19.36 -4.91 -5.51
N GLY A 287 18.47 -4.84 -4.49
CA GLY A 287 18.64 -4.00 -3.30
C GLY A 287 18.32 -2.51 -3.50
N GLU A 288 17.77 -2.11 -4.66
CA GLU A 288 17.33 -0.74 -4.93
C GLU A 288 16.06 -0.38 -4.16
N VAL A 289 15.20 -1.37 -3.92
CA VAL A 289 13.97 -1.27 -3.14
C VAL A 289 13.99 -2.34 -2.05
N ARG A 290 13.61 -1.97 -0.83
CA ARG A 290 13.50 -2.92 0.29
C ARG A 290 12.26 -2.60 1.13
N PRO A 291 11.62 -3.59 1.78
CA PRO A 291 10.57 -3.33 2.75
C PRO A 291 11.16 -2.58 3.95
N ILE A 292 10.49 -1.52 4.38
CA ILE A 292 10.82 -0.79 5.61
C ILE A 292 9.83 -1.25 6.67
N ILE A 293 10.31 -2.09 7.59
CA ILE A 293 9.50 -2.62 8.69
C ILE A 293 9.77 -1.78 9.93
N GLY A 294 8.74 -1.10 10.42
CA GLY A 294 8.83 -0.22 11.60
C GLY A 294 8.51 -0.95 12.91
N ALA A 295 7.70 -1.99 12.86
CA ALA A 295 7.36 -2.82 14.02
C ALA A 295 6.84 -4.20 13.59
N GLU A 296 6.99 -5.17 14.50
CA GLU A 296 6.43 -6.51 14.38
C GLU A 296 5.71 -6.88 15.68
N PHE A 297 4.55 -7.54 15.55
CA PHE A 297 3.74 -8.02 16.66
C PHE A 297 3.31 -9.47 16.42
N PRO A 298 3.11 -10.28 17.46
CA PRO A 298 2.30 -11.50 17.36
C PRO A 298 0.90 -11.15 16.84
N ILE A 299 0.26 -12.01 16.08
CA ILE A 299 -1.07 -11.73 15.53
C ILE A 299 -2.13 -11.53 16.61
N GLU A 300 -1.97 -12.16 17.76
CA GLU A 300 -2.83 -12.00 18.94
C GLU A 300 -2.83 -10.56 19.46
N GLU A 301 -1.77 -9.78 19.18
CA GLU A 301 -1.62 -8.38 19.55
C GLU A 301 -2.05 -7.42 18.43
N ALA A 302 -2.89 -7.87 17.49
CA ALA A 302 -3.35 -7.06 16.37
C ALA A 302 -3.98 -5.72 16.80
N HIS A 303 -4.65 -5.68 17.96
CA HIS A 303 -5.20 -4.44 18.51
C HIS A 303 -4.09 -3.41 18.81
N SER A 304 -3.07 -3.78 19.57
CA SER A 304 -1.93 -2.89 19.91
C SER A 304 -1.19 -2.43 18.64
N ALA A 305 -1.06 -3.31 17.66
CA ALA A 305 -0.46 -2.97 16.37
C ALA A 305 -1.32 -1.97 15.58
N HIS A 306 -2.66 -2.05 15.64
CA HIS A 306 -3.58 -1.07 15.09
C HIS A 306 -3.47 0.28 15.80
N GLU A 307 -3.37 0.30 17.13
CA GLU A 307 -3.16 1.53 17.92
C GLU A 307 -1.85 2.23 17.51
N LEU A 308 -0.76 1.46 17.38
CA LEU A 308 0.52 2.01 16.92
C LEU A 308 0.42 2.62 15.51
N LEU A 309 -0.28 1.96 14.58
CA LEU A 309 -0.50 2.55 13.26
C LEU A 309 -1.39 3.81 13.34
N ALA A 310 -2.40 3.81 14.19
CA ALA A 310 -3.31 4.94 14.39
C ALA A 310 -2.60 6.16 14.98
N SER A 311 -1.65 5.97 15.89
CA SER A 311 -0.86 7.06 16.51
C SER A 311 -0.03 7.83 15.47
N GLY A 312 0.30 7.19 14.34
CA GLY A 312 1.17 7.77 13.32
C GLY A 312 2.63 7.90 13.76
N GLU A 313 3.06 7.23 14.82
CA GLU A 313 4.44 7.29 15.31
C GLU A 313 5.39 6.42 14.51
N VAL A 314 4.90 5.27 14.01
CA VAL A 314 5.70 4.33 13.22
C VAL A 314 6.10 4.88 11.86
N ALA A 315 7.27 4.50 11.38
CA ALA A 315 7.71 4.68 10.00
C ALA A 315 7.76 3.33 9.29
N GLY A 316 7.33 3.26 8.04
CA GLY A 316 7.25 2.00 7.29
C GLY A 316 6.01 1.17 7.60
N LYS A 317 6.15 -0.14 7.47
CA LYS A 317 5.09 -1.15 7.66
C LYS A 317 5.11 -1.74 9.06
N ILE A 318 3.95 -2.15 9.52
CA ILE A 318 3.79 -3.00 10.71
C ILE A 318 3.40 -4.40 10.24
N ILE A 319 4.00 -5.42 10.82
CA ILE A 319 3.78 -6.83 10.48
C ILE A 319 3.17 -7.54 11.68
N LEU A 320 2.13 -8.34 11.42
CA LEU A 320 1.60 -9.33 12.35
C LEU A 320 2.18 -10.69 12.01
N ARG A 321 2.85 -11.33 12.95
CA ARG A 321 3.41 -12.67 12.79
C ARG A 321 2.40 -13.71 13.26
N VAL A 322 2.10 -14.67 12.40
CA VAL A 322 1.31 -15.85 12.76
C VAL A 322 2.28 -16.90 13.27
N ALA A 323 2.01 -17.46 14.44
CA ALA A 323 2.84 -18.53 14.99
C ALA A 323 2.83 -19.77 14.06
N ASP A 324 3.97 -20.46 13.97
CA ASP A 324 4.17 -21.68 13.17
C ASP A 324 3.29 -22.87 13.65
#